data_73e6adabe0554b3601b5adcd4fed143d
#
_entry.id   73e6adabe0554b3601b5adcd4fed143d
#
_cell.length_a   1.000
_cell.length_b   1.000
_cell.length_c   1.000
_cell.angle_alpha   90.00
_cell.angle_beta   90.00
_cell.angle_gamma   90.00
#
_symmetry.space_group_name_H-M   'P 1'
#
loop_
_entity.id
_entity.type
_entity.pdbx_description
1 polymer ?
#
loop_
_entity_poly.entity_id
_entity_poly.type
_entity_poly.pdbx_seq_one_letter_code
_entity_poly.pdbx_strand_id
1 'polypeptide(L)'
;VRGAEQEEAPRDTSFPPHFYRSVHLAPRTAGDFVLRAPIAEGTVICRILEVEEHTTFVREERAELAVHGGVIDWENSPYSLACVFERHGKHGGCGMALVGGAALTHGAAATTYAHDSHNLLVLGQTAADMTAAANAVIEMQGGIAAARDGKVTACVPLPIAGILSDRPLPVLAAEIADVRHALTENGYRHDNAIMSFATLALPVSPDVKLTDKGIVDVRRGEIVPLIVELRTAE
;
A
#
# COMPACT_ATOMS: atom_id res chain seq x y z
N VAL A 1 -10.33 46.47 10.73
CA VAL A 1 -8.91 46.39 11.10
C VAL A 1 -8.24 45.73 9.91
N ARG A 2 -7.50 46.49 9.08
CA ARG A 2 -6.66 45.92 8.00
C ARG A 2 -5.41 45.35 8.68
N GLY A 3 -5.26 44.03 8.67
CA GLY A 3 -4.02 43.39 9.07
C GLY A 3 -2.93 43.80 8.07
N ALA A 4 -1.81 44.30 8.59
CA ALA A 4 -0.60 44.49 7.79
C ALA A 4 -0.21 43.11 7.22
N GLU A 5 -0.04 43.03 5.90
CA GLU A 5 0.67 41.93 5.26
C GLU A 5 2.09 41.93 5.83
N GLN A 6 2.37 41.01 6.74
CA GLN A 6 3.74 40.71 7.11
C GLN A 6 4.35 39.99 5.91
N GLU A 7 5.29 40.62 5.20
CA GLU A 7 6.21 39.93 4.31
C GLU A 7 6.92 38.86 5.15
N GLU A 8 6.47 37.60 5.00
CA GLU A 8 7.20 36.47 5.59
C GLU A 8 8.57 36.43 4.92
N ALA A 9 9.62 36.57 5.74
CA ALA A 9 10.99 36.34 5.28
C ALA A 9 11.06 34.96 4.63
N PRO A 10 11.80 34.78 3.53
CA PRO A 10 11.95 33.49 2.85
C PRO A 10 12.45 32.46 3.87
N ARG A 11 11.61 31.49 4.18
CA ARG A 11 12.00 30.37 5.06
C ARG A 11 13.03 29.53 4.27
N ASP A 12 14.18 29.28 4.89
CA ASP A 12 15.09 28.27 4.39
C ASP A 12 14.37 26.91 4.51
N THR A 13 13.91 26.38 3.39
CA THR A 13 13.21 25.10 3.27
C THR A 13 14.17 23.98 2.91
N SER A 14 15.49 24.19 2.98
CA SER A 14 16.46 23.15 2.70
C SER A 14 16.48 22.12 3.84
N PHE A 15 16.34 20.85 3.47
CA PHE A 15 16.45 19.74 4.40
C PHE A 15 17.82 19.06 4.26
N PRO A 16 18.37 18.44 5.32
CA PRO A 16 19.60 17.68 5.23
C PRO A 16 19.52 16.60 4.11
N PRO A 17 20.60 16.36 3.36
CA PRO A 17 20.59 15.46 2.19
C PRO A 17 20.07 14.03 2.46
N HIS A 18 20.20 13.54 3.68
CA HIS A 18 19.70 12.21 4.04
C HIS A 18 18.17 12.12 4.07
N PHE A 19 17.45 13.24 4.21
CA PHE A 19 15.98 13.24 4.09
C PHE A 19 15.53 12.91 2.66
N TYR A 20 16.33 13.23 1.64
CA TYR A 20 16.06 12.93 0.23
C TYR A 20 16.50 11.52 -0.19
N ARG A 21 16.97 10.70 0.75
CA ARG A 21 17.40 9.29 0.54
C ARG A 21 16.82 8.41 1.62
N SER A 22 15.49 8.36 1.69
CA SER A 22 14.78 7.67 2.77
C SER A 22 14.19 6.31 2.37
N VAL A 23 14.35 5.90 1.10
CA VAL A 23 13.90 4.61 0.60
C VAL A 23 15.11 3.73 0.28
N HIS A 24 15.40 2.78 1.17
CA HIS A 24 16.55 1.86 1.08
C HIS A 24 16.10 0.50 0.52
N LEU A 25 15.35 0.53 -0.57
CA LEU A 25 14.87 -0.66 -1.28
C LEU A 25 15.49 -0.73 -2.67
N ALA A 26 15.90 -1.93 -3.08
CA ALA A 26 16.17 -2.21 -4.48
C ALA A 26 14.84 -2.21 -5.29
N PRO A 27 14.89 -1.99 -6.59
CA PRO A 27 13.70 -2.14 -7.44
C PRO A 27 13.02 -3.50 -7.23
N ARG A 28 11.69 -3.49 -7.17
CA ARG A 28 10.87 -4.70 -7.06
C ARG A 28 10.67 -5.37 -8.40
N THR A 29 10.41 -6.66 -8.35
CA THR A 29 10.08 -7.50 -9.50
C THR A 29 8.76 -8.21 -9.26
N ALA A 30 8.14 -8.79 -10.28
CA ALA A 30 6.92 -9.58 -10.13
C ALA A 30 7.10 -10.75 -9.13
N GLY A 31 8.32 -11.28 -9.01
CA GLY A 31 8.64 -12.33 -8.04
C GLY A 31 8.52 -11.91 -6.57
N ASP A 32 8.55 -10.60 -6.28
CA ASP A 32 8.35 -10.07 -4.93
C ASP A 32 6.87 -10.11 -4.48
N PHE A 33 5.94 -10.36 -5.41
CA PHE A 33 4.48 -10.35 -5.18
C PHE A 33 3.86 -11.75 -5.27
N VAL A 34 4.63 -12.78 -4.96
CA VAL A 34 4.17 -14.17 -4.99
C VAL A 34 3.74 -14.63 -3.59
N LEU A 35 2.47 -14.98 -3.42
CA LEU A 35 1.96 -15.62 -2.21
C LEU A 35 2.20 -17.12 -2.26
N ARG A 36 2.93 -17.66 -1.27
CA ARG A 36 3.23 -19.09 -1.17
C ARG A 36 2.36 -19.79 -0.16
N ALA A 37 1.94 -21.02 -0.51
CA ALA A 37 1.26 -21.94 0.38
C ALA A 37 2.21 -23.07 0.80
N PRO A 38 2.00 -23.69 1.98
CA PRO A 38 2.77 -24.86 2.42
C PRO A 38 2.31 -26.18 1.79
N ILE A 39 1.37 -26.15 0.83
CA ILE A 39 0.88 -27.28 0.03
C ILE A 39 1.15 -27.00 -1.44
N ALA A 40 1.40 -28.05 -2.24
CA ALA A 40 1.67 -27.90 -3.67
C ALA A 40 0.39 -27.65 -4.49
N GLU A 41 -0.67 -28.40 -4.18
CA GLU A 41 -1.96 -28.35 -4.87
C GLU A 41 -3.12 -28.42 -3.86
N GLY A 42 -4.24 -27.81 -4.19
CA GLY A 42 -5.45 -27.79 -3.36
C GLY A 42 -6.02 -26.40 -3.17
N THR A 43 -6.59 -26.14 -2.01
CA THR A 43 -7.12 -24.82 -1.64
C THR A 43 -6.67 -24.40 -0.24
N VAL A 44 -6.68 -23.11 0.03
CA VAL A 44 -6.39 -22.54 1.33
C VAL A 44 -7.48 -21.57 1.73
N ILE A 45 -7.83 -21.53 3.02
CA ILE A 45 -8.68 -20.47 3.57
C ILE A 45 -7.74 -19.35 4.05
N CYS A 46 -7.86 -18.19 3.41
CA CYS A 46 -7.07 -16.99 3.74
C CYS A 46 -7.90 -15.97 4.52
N ARG A 47 -7.21 -15.21 5.38
CA ARG A 47 -7.75 -13.95 5.93
C ARG A 47 -7.80 -12.91 4.82
N ILE A 48 -8.92 -12.19 4.76
CA ILE A 48 -9.14 -11.06 3.86
C ILE A 48 -9.30 -9.81 4.71
N LEU A 49 -8.56 -8.78 4.39
CA LEU A 49 -8.70 -7.44 4.96
C LEU A 49 -9.82 -6.72 4.19
N GLU A 50 -11.02 -6.72 4.71
CA GLU A 50 -12.20 -6.14 4.06
C GLU A 50 -12.32 -4.65 4.37
N VAL A 51 -12.02 -3.81 3.37
CA VAL A 51 -12.06 -2.35 3.49
C VAL A 51 -13.50 -1.87 3.44
N GLU A 52 -13.90 -1.06 4.42
CA GLU A 52 -15.22 -0.43 4.45
C GLU A 52 -15.23 0.89 3.68
N GLU A 53 -16.36 1.25 3.06
CA GLU A 53 -16.46 2.35 2.10
C GLU A 53 -16.36 3.74 2.75
N HIS A 54 -16.88 3.90 3.99
CA HIS A 54 -17.02 5.22 4.64
C HIS A 54 -16.20 5.37 5.92
N THR A 55 -15.32 4.45 6.21
CA THR A 55 -14.52 4.44 7.44
C THR A 55 -13.13 3.84 7.18
N THR A 56 -12.17 4.17 8.03
CA THR A 56 -10.83 3.55 8.01
C THR A 56 -10.79 2.17 8.68
N PHE A 57 -11.93 1.63 9.09
CA PHE A 57 -12.02 0.28 9.65
C PHE A 57 -11.84 -0.77 8.58
N VAL A 58 -11.25 -1.89 8.97
CA VAL A 58 -10.99 -3.03 8.10
C VAL A 58 -11.41 -4.27 8.87
N ARG A 59 -12.48 -4.93 8.40
CA ARG A 59 -12.95 -6.18 9.00
C ARG A 59 -12.11 -7.37 8.56
N GLU A 60 -12.06 -8.41 9.38
CA GLU A 60 -11.55 -9.72 8.96
C GLU A 60 -12.68 -10.51 8.31
N GLU A 61 -12.47 -10.88 7.06
CA GLU A 61 -13.27 -11.89 6.35
C GLU A 61 -12.39 -13.10 6.02
N ARG A 62 -12.98 -14.14 5.45
CA ARG A 62 -12.26 -15.35 5.03
C ARG A 62 -12.70 -15.79 3.66
N ALA A 63 -11.75 -16.21 2.84
CA ALA A 63 -12.03 -16.73 1.52
C ALA A 63 -11.18 -17.95 1.19
N GLU A 64 -11.73 -18.82 0.37
CA GLU A 64 -11.03 -19.96 -0.19
C GLU A 64 -10.37 -19.56 -1.50
N LEU A 65 -9.05 -19.85 -1.61
CA LEU A 65 -8.27 -19.60 -2.81
C LEU A 65 -7.58 -20.89 -3.28
N ALA A 66 -7.45 -21.05 -4.59
CA ALA A 66 -6.73 -22.15 -5.20
C ALA A 66 -5.21 -22.03 -4.98
N VAL A 67 -4.54 -23.19 -4.92
CA VAL A 67 -3.09 -23.29 -4.85
C VAL A 67 -2.60 -24.18 -5.98
N HIS A 68 -1.68 -23.66 -6.77
CA HIS A 68 -1.04 -24.35 -7.88
C HIS A 68 0.48 -24.23 -7.79
N GLY A 69 1.17 -25.38 -7.76
CA GLY A 69 2.62 -25.41 -7.62
C GLY A 69 3.15 -24.71 -6.36
N GLY A 70 2.38 -24.71 -5.27
CA GLY A 70 2.75 -24.05 -4.03
C GLY A 70 2.53 -22.51 -4.03
N VAL A 71 1.79 -21.99 -5.02
CA VAL A 71 1.46 -20.56 -5.15
C VAL A 71 -0.05 -20.39 -5.02
N ILE A 72 -0.47 -19.45 -4.17
CA ILE A 72 -1.88 -19.05 -4.04
C ILE A 72 -2.25 -18.21 -5.26
N ASP A 73 -3.30 -18.59 -5.95
CA ASP A 73 -3.80 -17.92 -7.16
C ASP A 73 -4.64 -16.69 -6.77
N TRP A 74 -3.98 -15.64 -6.34
CA TRP A 74 -4.63 -14.40 -5.94
C TRP A 74 -4.98 -13.48 -7.12
N GLU A 75 -4.20 -13.53 -8.23
CA GLU A 75 -4.42 -12.66 -9.40
C GLU A 75 -5.73 -13.00 -10.14
N ASN A 76 -6.19 -14.25 -10.08
CA ASN A 76 -7.48 -14.69 -10.63
C ASN A 76 -8.62 -14.64 -9.60
N SER A 77 -8.39 -14.05 -8.43
CA SER A 77 -9.40 -13.87 -7.38
C SER A 77 -9.99 -12.45 -7.40
N PRO A 78 -11.10 -12.21 -6.72
CA PRO A 78 -11.66 -10.86 -6.57
C PRO A 78 -10.88 -9.97 -5.57
N TYR A 79 -9.77 -10.45 -5.02
CA TYR A 79 -9.01 -9.79 -3.97
C TYR A 79 -7.71 -9.19 -4.50
N SER A 80 -7.36 -8.00 -4.03
CA SER A 80 -6.05 -7.41 -4.26
C SER A 80 -5.00 -8.00 -3.31
N LEU A 81 -3.74 -8.11 -3.76
CA LEU A 81 -2.62 -8.35 -2.87
C LEU A 81 -2.13 -7.01 -2.28
N ALA A 82 -1.95 -6.97 -0.96
CA ALA A 82 -1.25 -5.89 -0.26
C ALA A 82 0.10 -6.38 0.24
N CYS A 83 1.13 -5.55 0.08
CA CYS A 83 2.48 -5.79 0.59
C CYS A 83 2.98 -4.55 1.34
N VAL A 84 3.60 -4.75 2.51
CA VAL A 84 4.29 -3.68 3.24
C VAL A 84 5.77 -4.04 3.34
N PHE A 85 6.61 -3.32 2.60
CA PHE A 85 8.06 -3.51 2.60
C PHE A 85 8.73 -2.54 3.58
N GLU A 86 9.59 -3.05 4.44
CA GLU A 86 10.43 -2.23 5.32
C GLU A 86 11.42 -1.42 4.46
N ARG A 87 11.23 -0.08 4.39
CA ARG A 87 12.02 0.78 3.50
C ARG A 87 13.20 1.48 4.16
N HIS A 88 13.32 1.40 5.47
CA HIS A 88 14.33 2.15 6.24
C HIS A 88 15.70 1.44 6.30
N GLY A 89 15.81 0.26 5.69
CA GLY A 89 17.07 -0.52 5.63
C GLY A 89 17.46 -1.15 6.95
N LYS A 90 16.50 -1.45 7.82
CA LYS A 90 16.76 -2.02 9.16
C LYS A 90 16.78 -3.55 9.17
N HIS A 91 15.78 -4.20 8.56
CA HIS A 91 15.66 -5.67 8.61
C HIS A 91 15.12 -6.29 7.30
N GLY A 92 14.70 -5.47 6.33
CA GLY A 92 14.27 -5.95 5.01
C GLY A 92 12.99 -6.79 5.01
N GLY A 93 12.15 -6.66 6.05
CA GLY A 93 10.90 -7.42 6.16
C GLY A 93 9.86 -7.02 5.12
N CYS A 94 8.98 -7.98 4.80
CA CYS A 94 7.79 -7.75 3.98
C CYS A 94 6.62 -8.55 4.55
N GLY A 95 5.54 -7.87 4.93
CA GLY A 95 4.27 -8.51 5.25
C GLY A 95 3.34 -8.48 4.05
N MET A 96 2.52 -9.53 3.89
CA MET A 96 1.57 -9.67 2.79
C MET A 96 0.19 -10.03 3.31
N ALA A 97 -0.85 -9.51 2.68
CA ALA A 97 -2.25 -9.81 2.96
C ALA A 97 -3.11 -9.70 1.70
N LEU A 98 -4.27 -10.36 1.72
CA LEU A 98 -5.31 -10.17 0.72
C LEU A 98 -6.30 -9.11 1.19
N VAL A 99 -6.74 -8.27 0.28
CA VAL A 99 -7.61 -7.11 0.55
C VAL A 99 -8.83 -7.15 -0.35
N GLY A 100 -10.00 -6.98 0.23
CA GLY A 100 -11.29 -6.93 -0.44
C GLY A 100 -12.10 -5.68 -0.11
N GLY A 101 -13.38 -5.70 -0.44
CA GLY A 101 -14.33 -4.63 -0.13
C GLY A 101 -14.21 -3.40 -1.04
N ALA A 102 -14.08 -2.23 -0.43
CA ALA A 102 -13.99 -0.96 -1.17
C ALA A 102 -12.59 -0.68 -1.77
N ALA A 103 -11.69 -1.68 -1.78
CA ALA A 103 -10.33 -1.59 -2.32
C ALA A 103 -10.28 -1.61 -3.86
N LEU A 104 -9.05 -1.65 -4.41
CA LEU A 104 -8.82 -1.72 -5.86
C LEU A 104 -9.42 -3.00 -6.46
N THR A 105 -10.04 -2.86 -7.62
CA THR A 105 -10.50 -3.98 -8.45
C THR A 105 -9.68 -4.14 -9.73
N HIS A 106 -8.82 -3.18 -10.04
CA HIS A 106 -7.90 -3.18 -11.19
C HIS A 106 -6.63 -2.40 -10.82
N GLY A 107 -5.56 -2.61 -11.60
CA GLY A 107 -4.33 -1.86 -11.45
C GLY A 107 -3.67 -2.03 -10.09
N ALA A 108 -2.86 -1.04 -9.70
CA ALA A 108 -2.17 -1.01 -8.42
C ALA A 108 -1.97 0.42 -7.90
N ALA A 109 -1.68 0.51 -6.61
CA ALA A 109 -1.22 1.71 -5.93
C ALA A 109 -0.04 1.39 -5.03
N ALA A 110 0.87 2.34 -4.85
CA ALA A 110 1.98 2.26 -3.90
C ALA A 110 2.15 3.60 -3.17
N THR A 111 2.55 3.56 -1.89
CA THR A 111 2.80 4.76 -1.12
C THR A 111 3.78 4.53 0.02
N THR A 112 4.60 5.55 0.31
CA THR A 112 5.35 5.67 1.57
C THR A 112 4.61 6.53 2.61
N TYR A 113 3.51 7.18 2.21
CA TYR A 113 2.59 7.84 3.13
C TYR A 113 1.64 6.79 3.73
N ALA A 114 2.19 5.90 4.57
CA ALA A 114 1.50 4.74 5.14
C ALA A 114 1.66 4.74 6.67
N HIS A 115 0.59 5.07 7.38
CA HIS A 115 0.62 5.27 8.84
C HIS A 115 0.85 3.96 9.60
N ASP A 116 1.63 3.99 10.69
CA ASP A 116 2.48 5.09 11.19
C ASP A 116 3.96 4.87 10.82
N SER A 117 4.32 3.64 10.37
CA SER A 117 5.70 3.26 10.06
C SER A 117 6.25 3.97 8.82
N HIS A 118 5.35 4.46 7.95
CA HIS A 118 5.68 5.01 6.64
C HIS A 118 6.58 4.09 5.81
N ASN A 119 6.40 2.79 5.95
CA ASN A 119 6.98 1.76 5.09
C ASN A 119 6.37 1.84 3.69
N LEU A 120 6.95 1.15 2.70
CA LEU A 120 6.38 1.09 1.37
C LEU A 120 5.19 0.13 1.36
N LEU A 121 3.97 0.68 1.33
CA LEU A 121 2.74 -0.07 1.12
C LEU A 121 2.42 -0.13 -0.36
N VAL A 122 2.17 -1.33 -0.87
CA VAL A 122 1.76 -1.61 -2.26
C VAL A 122 0.48 -2.42 -2.22
N LEU A 123 -0.51 -2.06 -3.05
CA LEU A 123 -1.79 -2.76 -3.20
C LEU A 123 -2.09 -2.91 -4.68
N GLY A 124 -2.50 -4.08 -5.16
CA GLY A 124 -2.85 -4.25 -6.57
C GLY A 124 -3.46 -5.59 -6.93
N GLN A 125 -3.98 -5.67 -8.16
CA GLN A 125 -4.64 -6.85 -8.74
C GLN A 125 -3.69 -7.70 -9.59
N THR A 126 -2.54 -7.17 -10.00
CA THR A 126 -1.52 -7.92 -10.75
C THR A 126 -0.12 -7.59 -10.26
N ALA A 127 0.78 -8.56 -10.28
CA ALA A 127 2.18 -8.34 -9.94
C ALA A 127 2.87 -7.33 -10.88
N ALA A 128 2.43 -7.24 -12.13
CA ALA A 128 2.96 -6.29 -13.11
C ALA A 128 2.64 -4.84 -12.70
N ASP A 129 1.39 -4.54 -12.36
CA ASP A 129 0.98 -3.21 -11.93
C ASP A 129 1.59 -2.83 -10.58
N MET A 130 1.66 -3.79 -9.64
CA MET A 130 2.32 -3.61 -8.35
C MET A 130 3.81 -3.28 -8.52
N THR A 131 4.49 -3.94 -9.45
CA THR A 131 5.89 -3.66 -9.80
C THR A 131 6.05 -2.24 -10.32
N ALA A 132 5.18 -1.80 -11.24
CA ALA A 132 5.23 -0.46 -11.81
C ALA A 132 5.01 0.62 -10.74
N ALA A 133 3.96 0.47 -9.91
CA ALA A 133 3.65 1.43 -8.83
C ALA A 133 4.75 1.48 -7.76
N ALA A 134 5.24 0.32 -7.30
CA ALA A 134 6.29 0.24 -6.29
C ALA A 134 7.60 0.90 -6.74
N ASN A 135 8.05 0.59 -7.98
CA ASN A 135 9.29 1.12 -8.52
C ASN A 135 9.21 2.64 -8.76
N ALA A 136 8.06 3.17 -9.15
CA ALA A 136 7.88 4.63 -9.24
C ALA A 136 8.08 5.31 -7.88
N VAL A 137 7.52 4.76 -6.80
CA VAL A 137 7.70 5.31 -5.44
C VAL A 137 9.14 5.16 -4.95
N ILE A 138 9.81 4.04 -5.26
CA ILE A 138 11.24 3.83 -4.93
C ILE A 138 12.11 4.86 -5.66
N GLU A 139 11.89 5.07 -6.95
CA GLU A 139 12.64 6.04 -7.78
C GLU A 139 12.45 7.47 -7.29
N MET A 140 11.22 7.86 -6.93
CA MET A 140 10.90 9.17 -6.36
C MET A 140 11.45 9.38 -4.94
N GLN A 141 12.04 8.36 -4.31
CA GLN A 141 12.46 8.36 -2.90
C GLN A 141 11.33 8.61 -1.92
N GLY A 142 10.12 8.21 -2.31
CA GLY A 142 8.89 8.33 -1.56
C GLY A 142 7.83 9.08 -2.31
N GLY A 143 6.57 8.81 -1.99
CA GLY A 143 5.43 9.38 -2.67
C GLY A 143 4.23 8.48 -2.70
N ILE A 144 3.33 8.78 -3.63
CA ILE A 144 2.16 7.98 -3.95
C ILE A 144 2.18 7.75 -5.47
N ALA A 145 1.92 6.54 -5.92
CA ALA A 145 1.79 6.22 -7.35
C ALA A 145 0.59 5.29 -7.57
N ALA A 146 -0.13 5.51 -8.67
CA ALA A 146 -1.10 4.59 -9.23
C ALA A 146 -0.59 4.04 -10.55
N ALA A 147 -0.87 2.75 -10.82
CA ALA A 147 -0.46 2.09 -12.06
C ALA A 147 -1.61 1.24 -12.62
N ARG A 148 -1.61 1.07 -13.93
CA ARG A 148 -2.53 0.19 -14.66
C ARG A 148 -1.90 -0.27 -15.96
N ASP A 149 -2.14 -1.52 -16.35
CA ASP A 149 -1.60 -2.14 -17.56
C ASP A 149 -0.05 -2.03 -17.65
N GLY A 150 0.62 -2.24 -16.50
CA GLY A 150 2.07 -2.17 -16.36
C GLY A 150 2.68 -0.76 -16.44
N LYS A 151 1.86 0.29 -16.38
CA LYS A 151 2.30 1.69 -16.50
C LYS A 151 1.80 2.55 -15.35
N VAL A 152 2.64 3.49 -14.90
CA VAL A 152 2.22 4.51 -13.95
C VAL A 152 1.23 5.46 -14.63
N THR A 153 0.05 5.65 -14.04
CA THR A 153 -1.02 6.52 -14.53
C THR A 153 -1.04 7.88 -13.82
N ALA A 154 -0.66 7.92 -12.54
CA ALA A 154 -0.53 9.15 -11.76
C ALA A 154 0.49 8.96 -10.64
N CYS A 155 1.17 10.02 -10.23
CA CYS A 155 2.07 9.99 -9.09
C CYS A 155 2.19 11.34 -8.38
N VAL A 156 2.56 11.29 -7.09
CA VAL A 156 2.87 12.45 -6.23
C VAL A 156 4.21 12.18 -5.57
N PRO A 157 5.30 12.85 -5.97
CA PRO A 157 6.58 12.74 -5.27
C PRO A 157 6.53 13.38 -3.88
N LEU A 158 6.98 12.64 -2.88
CA LEU A 158 7.16 13.10 -1.50
C LEU A 158 8.60 12.80 -1.05
N PRO A 159 9.61 13.46 -1.65
CA PRO A 159 11.00 13.06 -1.48
C PRO A 159 11.58 13.39 -0.11
N ILE A 160 10.97 14.29 0.65
CA ILE A 160 11.46 14.69 1.96
C ILE A 160 10.98 13.66 2.99
N ALA A 161 11.91 12.84 3.46
CA ALA A 161 11.68 11.71 4.36
C ALA A 161 10.64 10.68 3.84
N GLY A 162 10.31 10.75 2.53
CA GLY A 162 9.32 9.89 1.91
C GLY A 162 7.86 10.27 2.19
N ILE A 163 7.59 11.42 2.82
CA ILE A 163 6.24 11.80 3.29
C ILE A 163 5.90 13.28 3.08
N LEU A 164 6.87 14.11 2.73
CA LEU A 164 6.67 15.55 2.53
C LEU A 164 7.19 15.99 1.15
N SER A 165 6.65 17.11 0.66
CA SER A 165 7.06 17.76 -0.58
C SER A 165 7.37 19.24 -0.31
N ASP A 166 8.38 19.77 -1.02
CA ASP A 166 8.73 21.18 -1.08
C ASP A 166 8.08 21.91 -2.28
N ARG A 167 7.25 21.17 -3.05
CA ARG A 167 6.54 21.74 -4.21
C ARG A 167 5.49 22.77 -3.80
N PRO A 168 5.24 23.78 -4.63
CA PRO A 168 4.15 24.73 -4.42
C PRO A 168 2.81 24.03 -4.21
N LEU A 169 2.02 24.47 -3.23
CA LEU A 169 0.74 23.85 -2.87
C LEU A 169 -0.21 23.64 -4.06
N PRO A 170 -0.37 24.56 -5.03
CA PRO A 170 -1.25 24.32 -6.18
C PRO A 170 -0.80 23.15 -7.07
N VAL A 171 0.52 22.94 -7.23
CA VAL A 171 1.08 21.82 -7.99
C VAL A 171 0.81 20.51 -7.27
N LEU A 172 1.14 20.46 -5.97
CA LEU A 172 0.90 19.28 -5.14
C LEU A 172 -0.58 18.91 -5.09
N ALA A 173 -1.47 19.90 -4.98
CA ALA A 173 -2.91 19.68 -4.96
C ALA A 173 -3.43 19.08 -6.28
N ALA A 174 -2.91 19.50 -7.43
CA ALA A 174 -3.26 18.92 -8.73
C ALA A 174 -2.80 17.47 -8.84
N GLU A 175 -1.56 17.18 -8.48
CA GLU A 175 -1.01 15.80 -8.51
C GLU A 175 -1.79 14.85 -7.55
N ILE A 176 -2.19 15.33 -6.37
CA ILE A 176 -3.04 14.57 -5.45
C ILE A 176 -4.42 14.30 -6.06
N ALA A 177 -4.99 15.27 -6.78
CA ALA A 177 -6.26 15.08 -7.47
C ALA A 177 -6.14 14.02 -8.58
N ASP A 178 -5.06 14.02 -9.36
CA ASP A 178 -4.79 13.03 -10.40
C ASP A 178 -4.66 11.61 -9.79
N VAL A 179 -3.93 11.46 -8.68
CA VAL A 179 -3.83 10.17 -7.99
C VAL A 179 -5.18 9.72 -7.44
N ARG A 180 -5.99 10.62 -6.85
CA ARG A 180 -7.35 10.27 -6.40
C ARG A 180 -8.21 9.77 -7.55
N HIS A 181 -8.15 10.47 -8.69
CA HIS A 181 -8.87 10.07 -9.88
C HIS A 181 -8.44 8.68 -10.36
N ALA A 182 -7.14 8.43 -10.48
CA ALA A 182 -6.59 7.13 -10.88
C ALA A 182 -6.99 5.99 -9.91
N LEU A 183 -7.00 6.24 -8.60
CA LEU A 183 -7.47 5.25 -7.61
C LEU A 183 -8.97 4.94 -7.81
N THR A 184 -9.80 5.96 -8.08
CA THR A 184 -11.22 5.77 -8.37
C THR A 184 -11.44 4.97 -9.66
N GLU A 185 -10.69 5.28 -10.73
CA GLU A 185 -10.73 4.53 -11.99
C GLU A 185 -10.26 3.07 -11.82
N ASN A 186 -9.33 2.83 -10.89
CA ASN A 186 -8.89 1.49 -10.50
C ASN A 186 -9.88 0.78 -9.54
N GLY A 187 -11.04 1.38 -9.26
CA GLY A 187 -12.12 0.77 -8.51
C GLY A 187 -12.10 1.01 -7.00
N TYR A 188 -11.20 1.87 -6.48
CA TYR A 188 -11.18 2.19 -5.05
C TYR A 188 -12.39 3.06 -4.67
N ARG A 189 -13.30 2.50 -3.87
CA ARG A 189 -14.57 3.15 -3.47
C ARG A 189 -14.49 3.62 -2.03
N HIS A 190 -13.96 4.82 -1.82
CA HIS A 190 -13.91 5.43 -0.49
C HIS A 190 -13.90 6.95 -0.61
N ASP A 191 -14.60 7.66 0.28
CA ASP A 191 -14.68 9.12 0.30
C ASP A 191 -13.30 9.80 0.33
N ASN A 192 -12.35 9.19 1.02
CA ASN A 192 -10.94 9.59 1.02
C ASN A 192 -10.05 8.38 0.71
N ALA A 193 -9.93 8.02 -0.58
CA ALA A 193 -9.19 6.85 -1.03
C ALA A 193 -7.73 6.84 -0.55
N ILE A 194 -7.03 7.98 -0.60
CA ILE A 194 -5.62 8.06 -0.16
C ILE A 194 -5.50 7.77 1.34
N MET A 195 -6.37 8.33 2.19
CA MET A 195 -6.34 8.08 3.63
C MET A 195 -6.73 6.64 3.96
N SER A 196 -7.77 6.12 3.33
CA SER A 196 -8.17 4.72 3.50
C SER A 196 -7.04 3.76 3.13
N PHE A 197 -6.39 3.98 1.98
CA PHE A 197 -5.23 3.20 1.55
C PHE A 197 -4.06 3.33 2.54
N ALA A 198 -3.68 4.55 2.94
CA ALA A 198 -2.58 4.80 3.86
C ALA A 198 -2.79 4.14 5.24
N THR A 199 -4.04 4.02 5.70
CA THR A 199 -4.40 3.43 7.00
C THR A 199 -4.58 1.92 6.99
N LEU A 200 -4.42 1.24 5.84
CA LEU A 200 -4.28 -0.22 5.82
C LEU A 200 -3.08 -0.71 6.65
N ALA A 201 -2.06 0.13 6.79
CA ALA A 201 -0.85 -0.16 7.56
C ALA A 201 -0.87 0.42 8.99
N LEU A 202 -2.03 0.89 9.50
CA LEU A 202 -2.16 1.56 10.81
C LEU A 202 -2.64 0.57 11.92
N PRO A 203 -1.74 -0.08 12.69
CA PRO A 203 -2.08 -1.16 13.60
C PRO A 203 -2.70 -0.67 14.93
N VAL A 204 -3.37 0.48 14.92
CA VAL A 204 -4.14 1.04 16.04
C VAL A 204 -5.60 1.30 15.68
N SER A 205 -5.97 1.07 14.41
CA SER A 205 -7.35 1.16 13.92
C SER A 205 -7.91 -0.25 13.74
N PRO A 206 -9.15 -0.57 14.21
CA PRO A 206 -9.69 -1.92 14.13
C PRO A 206 -10.05 -2.33 12.70
N ASP A 207 -10.27 -3.67 12.41
CA ASP A 207 -10.02 -4.80 13.32
C ASP A 207 -8.66 -5.44 13.04
N VAL A 208 -8.29 -5.52 11.75
CA VAL A 208 -7.05 -6.13 11.25
C VAL A 208 -6.30 -5.14 10.36
N LYS A 209 -4.98 -5.16 10.43
CA LYS A 209 -4.10 -4.28 9.64
C LYS A 209 -2.87 -5.03 9.17
N LEU A 210 -2.17 -4.47 8.17
CA LEU A 210 -0.96 -5.07 7.63
C LEU A 210 0.26 -4.23 8.00
N THR A 211 1.32 -4.90 8.48
CA THR A 211 2.63 -4.31 8.72
C THR A 211 3.71 -5.05 7.93
N ASP A 212 4.93 -4.54 7.92
CA ASP A 212 6.12 -5.23 7.38
C ASP A 212 6.41 -6.57 8.09
N LYS A 213 5.79 -6.82 9.25
CA LYS A 213 5.90 -8.05 10.04
C LYS A 213 4.74 -9.04 9.81
N GLY A 214 3.71 -8.64 9.08
CA GLY A 214 2.52 -9.44 8.80
C GLY A 214 1.21 -8.79 9.21
N ILE A 215 0.15 -9.58 9.17
CA ILE A 215 -1.21 -9.16 9.55
C ILE A 215 -1.29 -9.03 11.07
N VAL A 216 -1.80 -7.91 11.55
CA VAL A 216 -2.02 -7.63 12.98
C VAL A 216 -3.52 -7.70 13.29
N ASP A 217 -3.91 -8.58 14.20
CA ASP A 217 -5.19 -8.47 14.91
C ASP A 217 -5.05 -7.35 15.94
N VAL A 218 -5.64 -6.20 15.66
CA VAL A 218 -5.46 -4.99 16.47
C VAL A 218 -6.11 -5.12 17.84
N ARG A 219 -7.22 -5.86 17.94
CA ARG A 219 -7.93 -6.07 19.22
C ARG A 219 -7.13 -6.94 20.17
N ARG A 220 -6.39 -7.92 19.64
CA ARG A 220 -5.56 -8.85 20.42
C ARG A 220 -4.13 -8.37 20.58
N GLY A 221 -3.68 -7.44 19.74
CA GLY A 221 -2.29 -6.98 19.70
C GLY A 221 -1.30 -8.06 19.22
N GLU A 222 -1.76 -8.97 18.35
CA GLU A 222 -1.01 -10.15 17.92
C GLU A 222 -0.82 -10.16 16.39
N ILE A 223 0.31 -10.68 15.92
CA ILE A 223 0.51 -11.03 14.51
C ILE A 223 -0.19 -12.36 14.24
N VAL A 224 -1.03 -12.40 13.23
CA VAL A 224 -1.80 -13.56 12.82
C VAL A 224 -1.41 -14.04 11.42
N PRO A 225 -1.47 -15.36 11.13
CA PRO A 225 -1.12 -15.88 9.81
C PRO A 225 -2.15 -15.50 8.76
N LEU A 226 -1.71 -15.33 7.50
CA LEU A 226 -2.60 -15.14 6.35
C LEU A 226 -3.47 -16.39 6.12
N ILE A 227 -2.84 -17.57 6.10
CA ILE A 227 -3.52 -18.85 5.88
C ILE A 227 -4.08 -19.35 7.21
N VAL A 228 -5.39 -19.62 7.24
CA VAL A 228 -6.12 -20.10 8.42
C VAL A 228 -6.30 -21.62 8.38
N GLU A 229 -6.53 -22.19 7.19
CA GLU A 229 -6.82 -23.60 6.98
C GLU A 229 -6.23 -24.07 5.66
N LEU A 230 -5.78 -25.31 5.63
CA LEU A 230 -5.26 -26.00 4.43
C LEU A 230 -6.24 -27.08 4.01
N ARG A 231 -6.51 -27.17 2.71
CA ARG A 231 -7.34 -28.24 2.11
C ARG A 231 -6.57 -28.86 0.94
N THR A 232 -5.94 -29.98 1.20
CA THR A 232 -5.26 -30.76 0.15
C THR A 232 -6.27 -31.38 -0.79
N ALA A 233 -5.98 -31.38 -2.11
CA ALA A 233 -6.74 -32.22 -3.04
C ALA A 233 -6.53 -33.69 -2.65
N GLU A 234 -7.63 -34.44 -2.52
CA GLU A 234 -7.60 -35.89 -2.31
C GLU A 234 -7.11 -36.61 -3.57
#